data_48a1ae3d29890dc3a0164300ad4b58a1
#
_entry.id   48a1ae3d29890dc3a0164300ad4b58a1
#
_cell.length_a   1.000
_cell.length_b   1.000
_cell.length_c   1.000
_cell.angle_alpha   90.00
_cell.angle_beta   90.00
_cell.angle_gamma   90.00
#
_symmetry.space_group_name_H-M   'P 1'
#
loop_
_entity.id
_entity.type
_entity.pdbx_description
1 polymer ?
#
loop_
_entity_poly.entity_id
_entity_poly.type
_entity_poly.pdbx_seq_one_letter_code
_entity_poly.pdbx_strand_id
1 'polypeptide(L)'
;TSSFTGLAISITAIGEAKPEEIVCRDGAQDTNLICVSGNLGAAYMGLQLLERERAVYNQQLAEAKKSGNKDEMARLQDFQPDVSGREYLLERQLKPEARADIIATLRQAGIHPTSMMDISDGLSSELMHICKQSNCGCRIYEKNIPIDYQTAVMAEELNMNVTTCALNGGED
;
A
#
# COMPACT_ATOMS: atom_id res chain seq x y z
N THR A 1 -0.13 13.60 6.76
CA THR A 1 0.95 13.46 7.76
C THR A 1 1.62 14.80 7.95
N SER A 2 1.62 15.31 9.14
CA SER A 2 2.30 16.56 9.48
C SER A 2 3.67 16.26 10.09
N SER A 3 4.70 16.97 9.63
CA SER A 3 6.03 16.97 10.23
C SER A 3 6.34 18.37 10.72
N PHE A 4 6.76 18.52 11.96
CA PHE A 4 7.15 19.81 12.53
C PHE A 4 8.48 20.35 11.95
N THR A 5 9.24 19.53 11.25
CA THR A 5 10.59 19.85 10.76
C THR A 5 10.85 19.46 9.31
N GLY A 6 9.82 19.13 8.53
CA GLY A 6 9.95 18.64 7.16
C GLY A 6 8.92 19.19 6.20
N LEU A 7 8.92 18.68 4.99
CA LEU A 7 7.96 19.00 3.95
C LEU A 7 6.59 18.41 4.30
N ALA A 8 5.55 19.21 4.30
CA ALA A 8 4.16 18.76 4.37
C ALA A 8 3.47 19.06 3.03
N ILE A 9 2.80 18.06 2.47
CA ILE A 9 2.02 18.18 1.23
C ILE A 9 0.58 17.82 1.56
N SER A 10 -0.36 18.70 1.19
CA SER A 10 -1.79 18.44 1.29
C SER A 10 -2.40 18.55 -0.10
N ILE A 11 -3.13 17.51 -0.50
CA ILE A 11 -3.83 17.45 -1.78
C ILE A 11 -5.32 17.29 -1.48
N THR A 12 -6.14 18.15 -2.09
CA THR A 12 -7.59 18.08 -2.00
C THR A 12 -8.18 17.80 -3.38
N ALA A 13 -8.93 16.70 -3.50
CA ALA A 13 -9.69 16.40 -4.70
C ALA A 13 -11.16 16.74 -4.48
N ILE A 14 -11.76 17.44 -5.46
CA ILE A 14 -13.18 17.79 -5.46
C ILE A 14 -13.79 17.20 -6.71
N GLY A 15 -14.92 16.48 -6.54
CA GLY A 15 -15.63 15.85 -7.63
C GLY A 15 -17.16 16.04 -7.52
N GLU A 16 -17.86 15.71 -8.57
CA GLU A 16 -19.31 15.72 -8.67
C GLU A 16 -19.79 14.36 -9.19
N ALA A 17 -20.83 13.83 -8.58
CA ALA A 17 -21.48 12.59 -8.99
C ALA A 17 -22.99 12.67 -8.76
N LYS A 18 -23.76 11.88 -9.53
CA LYS A 18 -25.18 11.73 -9.26
C LYS A 18 -25.40 10.93 -7.99
N PRO A 19 -26.45 11.24 -7.20
CA PRO A 19 -26.71 10.53 -5.93
C PRO A 19 -26.74 9.00 -6.07
N GLU A 20 -27.33 8.50 -7.16
CA GLU A 20 -27.43 7.06 -7.45
C GLU A 20 -26.10 6.39 -7.85
N GLU A 21 -25.07 7.16 -8.14
CA GLU A 21 -23.73 6.66 -8.48
C GLU A 21 -22.77 6.65 -7.28
N ILE A 22 -23.19 7.27 -6.18
CA ILE A 22 -22.36 7.35 -4.97
C ILE A 22 -22.43 6.02 -4.21
N VAL A 23 -21.28 5.46 -3.91
CA VAL A 23 -21.13 4.28 -3.06
C VAL A 23 -20.45 4.70 -1.76
N CYS A 24 -21.13 4.50 -0.65
CA CYS A 24 -20.62 4.83 0.69
C CYS A 24 -20.07 3.58 1.41
N ARG A 25 -19.61 3.76 2.65
CA ARG A 25 -19.07 2.66 3.48
C ARG A 25 -20.15 1.91 4.26
N ASP A 26 -21.38 2.40 4.31
CA ASP A 26 -22.45 2.02 5.23
C ASP A 26 -23.54 1.15 4.60
N GLY A 27 -23.31 0.65 3.40
CA GLY A 27 -24.29 -0.13 2.64
C GLY A 27 -24.08 -1.64 2.62
N ALA A 28 -23.05 -2.16 3.28
CA ALA A 28 -22.77 -3.60 3.28
C ALA A 28 -23.86 -4.39 4.04
N GLN A 29 -24.20 -5.57 3.51
CA GLN A 29 -25.26 -6.43 4.02
C GLN A 29 -24.73 -7.85 4.25
N ASP A 30 -25.45 -8.62 5.08
CA ASP A 30 -25.17 -10.04 5.24
C ASP A 30 -25.19 -10.74 3.89
N THR A 31 -24.28 -11.68 3.72
CA THR A 31 -24.07 -12.45 2.47
C THR A 31 -23.43 -11.68 1.31
N ASN A 32 -23.12 -10.40 1.45
CA ASN A 32 -22.34 -9.71 0.44
C ASN A 32 -20.94 -10.34 0.31
N LEU A 33 -20.43 -10.38 -0.92
CA LEU A 33 -19.05 -10.80 -1.19
C LEU A 33 -18.09 -9.63 -0.98
N ILE A 34 -16.98 -9.90 -0.32
CA ILE A 34 -15.87 -8.97 -0.23
C ILE A 34 -15.01 -9.15 -1.47
N CYS A 35 -14.84 -8.08 -2.23
CA CYS A 35 -13.99 -8.05 -3.41
C CYS A 35 -12.92 -6.98 -3.24
N VAL A 36 -11.75 -7.22 -3.75
CA VAL A 36 -10.64 -6.26 -3.79
C VAL A 36 -10.09 -6.21 -5.21
N SER A 37 -9.64 -5.04 -5.63
CA SER A 37 -8.98 -4.84 -6.92
C SER A 37 -7.45 -4.81 -6.73
N GLY A 38 -6.73 -5.67 -7.43
CA GLY A 38 -5.27 -5.76 -7.30
C GLY A 38 -4.81 -6.73 -6.22
N ASN A 39 -3.52 -6.65 -5.91
CA ASN A 39 -2.86 -7.46 -4.89
C ASN A 39 -2.51 -6.59 -3.69
N LEU A 40 -2.42 -7.20 -2.51
CA LEU A 40 -2.25 -6.53 -1.23
C LEU A 40 -0.84 -6.70 -0.65
N GLY A 41 -0.39 -5.73 0.11
CA GLY A 41 0.89 -5.71 0.82
C GLY A 41 2.09 -5.30 -0.03
N ALA A 42 1.90 -5.06 -1.31
CA ALA A 42 3.00 -4.73 -2.23
C ALA A 42 3.58 -3.35 -1.96
N ALA A 43 2.76 -2.35 -1.74
CA ALA A 43 3.22 -1.00 -1.42
C ALA A 43 3.99 -0.98 -0.10
N TYR A 44 3.50 -1.68 0.92
CA TYR A 44 4.21 -1.81 2.19
C TYR A 44 5.57 -2.51 2.03
N MET A 45 5.67 -3.57 1.22
CA MET A 45 6.95 -4.22 0.93
C MET A 45 7.90 -3.30 0.16
N GLY A 46 7.39 -2.48 -0.74
CA GLY A 46 8.15 -1.42 -1.41
C GLY A 46 8.73 -0.41 -0.43
N LEU A 47 7.95 0.02 0.56
CA LEU A 47 8.43 0.88 1.65
C LEU A 47 9.53 0.20 2.46
N GLN A 48 9.35 -1.06 2.86
CA GLN A 48 10.35 -1.81 3.63
C GLN A 48 11.67 -1.98 2.85
N LEU A 49 11.58 -2.20 1.54
CA LEU A 49 12.75 -2.24 0.66
C LEU A 49 13.51 -0.91 0.69
N LEU A 50 12.82 0.21 0.50
CA LEU A 50 13.43 1.54 0.54
C LEU A 50 14.04 1.88 1.90
N GLU A 51 13.39 1.50 2.99
CA GLU A 51 13.92 1.70 4.35
C GLU A 51 15.17 0.83 4.61
N ARG A 52 15.21 -0.38 4.10
CA ARG A 52 16.40 -1.24 4.14
C ARG A 52 17.58 -0.58 3.43
N GLU A 53 17.39 -0.13 2.20
CA GLU A 53 18.44 0.52 1.41
C GLU A 53 18.93 1.82 2.07
N ARG A 54 17.99 2.59 2.62
CA ARG A 54 18.32 3.79 3.42
C ARG A 54 19.14 3.45 4.66
N ALA A 55 18.83 2.37 5.35
CA ALA A 55 19.61 1.92 6.52
C ALA A 55 21.03 1.53 6.13
N VAL A 56 21.22 0.80 5.01
CA VAL A 56 22.52 0.45 4.46
C VAL A 56 23.34 1.71 4.14
N TYR A 57 22.75 2.65 3.42
CA TYR A 57 23.40 3.93 3.11
C TYR A 57 23.85 4.68 4.38
N ASN A 58 22.96 4.80 5.35
CA ASN A 58 23.25 5.51 6.60
C ASN A 58 24.34 4.85 7.42
N GLN A 59 24.39 3.52 7.43
CA GLN A 59 25.45 2.77 8.10
C GLN A 59 26.81 3.04 7.43
N GLN A 60 26.90 2.90 6.12
CA GLN A 60 28.13 3.15 5.35
C GLN A 60 28.62 4.59 5.52
N LEU A 61 27.69 5.54 5.51
CA LEU A 61 27.99 6.96 5.73
C LEU A 61 28.55 7.23 7.14
N ALA A 62 27.99 6.55 8.15
CA ALA A 62 28.47 6.69 9.53
C ALA A 62 29.88 6.09 9.70
N GLU A 63 30.15 4.96 9.05
CA GLU A 63 31.48 4.31 9.07
C GLU A 63 32.54 5.16 8.32
N ALA A 64 32.21 5.69 7.15
CA ALA A 64 33.07 6.58 6.38
C ALA A 64 33.40 7.87 7.16
N LYS A 65 32.44 8.43 7.86
CA LYS A 65 32.65 9.61 8.73
C LYS A 65 33.56 9.29 9.91
N LYS A 66 33.40 8.13 10.57
CA LYS A 66 34.23 7.71 11.70
C LYS A 66 35.68 7.46 11.29
N SER A 67 35.90 6.83 10.13
CA SER A 67 37.23 6.56 9.60
C SER A 67 37.91 7.76 8.96
N GLY A 68 37.19 8.86 8.71
CA GLY A 68 37.68 10.02 7.97
C GLY A 68 37.99 9.72 6.51
N ASN A 69 37.44 8.64 5.94
CA ASN A 69 37.72 8.19 4.58
C ASN A 69 36.95 9.07 3.57
N LYS A 70 37.67 10.05 2.99
CA LYS A 70 37.08 11.00 2.02
C LYS A 70 36.68 10.33 0.71
N ASP A 71 37.41 9.30 0.28
CA ASP A 71 37.10 8.60 -0.96
C ASP A 71 35.82 7.79 -0.84
N GLU A 72 35.59 7.17 0.32
CA GLU A 72 34.34 6.46 0.63
C GLU A 72 33.15 7.43 0.71
N MET A 73 33.35 8.59 1.35
CA MET A 73 32.30 9.62 1.39
C MET A 73 31.94 10.15 -0.01
N ALA A 74 32.93 10.26 -0.91
CA ALA A 74 32.69 10.66 -2.29
C ALA A 74 31.91 9.58 -3.07
N ARG A 75 32.27 8.30 -2.89
CA ARG A 75 31.51 7.18 -3.50
C ARG A 75 30.06 7.10 -3.05
N LEU A 76 29.79 7.42 -1.80
CA LEU A 76 28.43 7.42 -1.26
C LEU A 76 27.53 8.55 -1.82
N GLN A 77 28.11 9.57 -2.48
CA GLN A 77 27.31 10.56 -3.21
C GLN A 77 26.63 9.95 -4.45
N ASP A 78 27.22 8.92 -5.03
CA ASP A 78 26.70 8.17 -6.19
C ASP A 78 26.08 6.83 -5.77
N PHE A 79 25.70 6.70 -4.48
CA PHE A 79 25.07 5.48 -3.97
C PHE A 79 23.83 5.14 -4.78
N GLN A 80 23.80 3.91 -5.29
CA GLN A 80 22.64 3.36 -5.96
C GLN A 80 22.04 2.26 -5.09
N PRO A 81 20.76 2.37 -4.70
CA PRO A 81 20.09 1.31 -3.94
C PRO A 81 19.97 0.04 -4.79
N ASP A 82 20.12 -1.12 -4.15
CA ASP A 82 19.88 -2.40 -4.83
C ASP A 82 18.38 -2.74 -4.83
N VAL A 83 17.74 -2.32 -5.90
CA VAL A 83 16.31 -2.49 -6.12
C VAL A 83 15.99 -3.30 -7.38
N SER A 84 17.02 -3.87 -8.03
CA SER A 84 16.85 -4.64 -9.26
C SER A 84 15.92 -5.85 -9.06
N GLY A 85 15.00 -6.05 -10.00
CA GLY A 85 14.00 -7.12 -9.92
C GLY A 85 12.90 -6.87 -8.88
N ARG A 86 12.80 -5.65 -8.34
CA ARG A 86 11.78 -5.24 -7.37
C ARG A 86 10.91 -4.08 -7.88
N GLU A 87 10.91 -3.87 -9.19
CA GLU A 87 10.24 -2.73 -9.83
C GLU A 87 8.76 -2.69 -9.49
N TYR A 88 8.08 -3.83 -9.44
CA TYR A 88 6.68 -3.94 -9.06
C TYR A 88 6.40 -3.38 -7.67
N LEU A 89 7.20 -3.75 -6.66
CA LEU A 89 7.03 -3.28 -5.28
C LEU A 89 7.24 -1.77 -5.17
N LEU A 90 8.25 -1.26 -5.88
CA LEU A 90 8.55 0.17 -5.92
C LEU A 90 7.45 0.96 -6.64
N GLU A 91 6.95 0.43 -7.74
CA GLU A 91 5.86 1.07 -8.49
C GLU A 91 4.60 1.18 -7.63
N ARG A 92 4.25 0.11 -6.92
CA ARG A 92 3.10 0.12 -5.99
C ARG A 92 3.24 1.17 -4.89
N GLN A 93 4.44 1.35 -4.32
CA GLN A 93 4.70 2.32 -3.26
C GLN A 93 4.82 3.76 -3.76
N LEU A 94 5.53 3.96 -4.89
CA LEU A 94 5.92 5.30 -5.33
C LEU A 94 4.98 5.91 -6.38
N LYS A 95 4.16 5.06 -7.03
CA LYS A 95 3.28 5.46 -8.10
C LYS A 95 1.90 4.79 -7.98
N PRO A 96 1.17 5.06 -6.88
CA PRO A 96 -0.18 4.52 -6.73
C PRO A 96 -1.08 5.04 -7.86
N GLU A 97 -1.93 4.17 -8.39
CA GLU A 97 -2.84 4.50 -9.48
C GLU A 97 -4.29 4.46 -9.01
N ALA A 98 -5.04 5.53 -9.30
CA ALA A 98 -6.49 5.54 -9.09
C ALA A 98 -7.17 4.50 -10.00
N ARG A 99 -7.95 3.58 -9.40
CA ARG A 99 -8.58 2.46 -10.10
C ARG A 99 -9.86 2.86 -10.83
N ALA A 100 -9.78 3.91 -11.65
CA ALA A 100 -10.90 4.36 -12.50
C ALA A 100 -11.34 3.30 -13.50
N ASP A 101 -10.43 2.43 -13.94
CA ASP A 101 -10.67 1.27 -14.81
C ASP A 101 -11.69 0.29 -14.18
N ILE A 102 -11.58 0.02 -12.88
CA ILE A 102 -12.50 -0.84 -12.15
C ILE A 102 -13.89 -0.22 -12.09
N ILE A 103 -13.98 1.08 -11.79
CA ILE A 103 -15.26 1.80 -11.75
C ILE A 103 -15.95 1.75 -13.12
N ALA A 104 -15.18 1.97 -14.20
CA ALA A 104 -15.73 1.85 -15.57
C ALA A 104 -16.21 0.43 -15.86
N THR A 105 -15.46 -0.59 -15.46
CA THR A 105 -15.84 -2.00 -15.67
C THR A 105 -17.10 -2.37 -14.89
N LEU A 106 -17.23 -1.97 -13.63
CA LEU A 106 -18.43 -2.21 -12.82
C LEU A 106 -19.66 -1.55 -13.45
N ARG A 107 -19.54 -0.30 -13.91
CA ARG A 107 -20.61 0.41 -14.61
C ARG A 107 -21.04 -0.32 -15.89
N GLN A 108 -20.08 -0.75 -16.72
CA GLN A 108 -20.37 -1.50 -17.95
C GLN A 108 -21.07 -2.84 -17.67
N ALA A 109 -20.70 -3.49 -16.58
CA ALA A 109 -21.33 -4.74 -16.14
C ALA A 109 -22.68 -4.54 -15.43
N GLY A 110 -23.11 -3.30 -15.19
CA GLY A 110 -24.33 -3.00 -14.44
C GLY A 110 -24.23 -3.39 -12.96
N ILE A 111 -23.02 -3.48 -12.44
CA ILE A 111 -22.76 -3.82 -11.02
C ILE A 111 -22.63 -2.54 -10.21
N HIS A 112 -23.45 -2.41 -9.19
CA HIS A 112 -23.37 -1.34 -8.20
C HIS A 112 -22.99 -1.94 -6.86
N PRO A 113 -21.77 -1.70 -6.35
CA PRO A 113 -21.35 -2.20 -5.04
C PRO A 113 -22.24 -1.62 -3.94
N THR A 114 -22.52 -2.42 -2.91
CA THR A 114 -23.32 -1.98 -1.76
C THR A 114 -22.52 -1.11 -0.81
N SER A 115 -21.21 -1.30 -0.75
CA SER A 115 -20.27 -0.52 0.04
C SER A 115 -18.91 -0.52 -0.63
N MET A 116 -18.14 0.56 -0.48
CA MET A 116 -16.82 0.68 -1.07
C MET A 116 -15.95 1.66 -0.27
N MET A 117 -14.66 1.38 -0.22
CA MET A 117 -13.62 2.33 0.18
C MET A 117 -12.27 1.91 -0.42
N ASP A 118 -11.33 2.84 -0.41
CA ASP A 118 -9.93 2.60 -0.75
C ASP A 118 -9.19 1.83 0.36
N ILE A 119 -7.99 1.32 0.06
CA ILE A 119 -7.14 0.66 1.05
C ILE A 119 -5.95 1.56 1.33
N SER A 120 -6.07 2.41 2.35
CA SER A 120 -5.04 3.37 2.78
C SER A 120 -4.22 2.86 3.96
N ASP A 121 -4.87 2.21 4.94
CA ASP A 121 -4.24 1.76 6.19
C ASP A 121 -4.12 0.22 6.29
N GLY A 122 -4.58 -0.48 5.26
CA GLY A 122 -4.55 -1.94 5.15
C GLY A 122 -5.93 -2.59 5.22
N LEU A 123 -6.07 -3.73 4.57
CA LEU A 123 -7.36 -4.41 4.39
C LEU A 123 -8.16 -4.59 5.70
N SER A 124 -7.47 -4.88 6.81
CA SER A 124 -8.15 -5.09 8.10
C SER A 124 -8.79 -3.80 8.64
N SER A 125 -8.12 -2.66 8.48
CA SER A 125 -8.65 -1.35 8.88
C SER A 125 -9.91 -1.00 8.09
N GLU A 126 -9.84 -1.07 6.78
CA GLU A 126 -10.94 -0.69 5.89
C GLU A 126 -12.15 -1.60 6.06
N LEU A 127 -11.95 -2.90 6.23
CA LEU A 127 -13.04 -3.82 6.54
C LEU A 127 -13.69 -3.54 7.90
N MET A 128 -12.91 -3.16 8.92
CA MET A 128 -13.47 -2.73 10.19
C MET A 128 -14.32 -1.45 10.05
N HIS A 129 -13.89 -0.52 9.21
CA HIS A 129 -14.66 0.69 8.92
C HIS A 129 -15.99 0.37 8.22
N ILE A 130 -15.98 -0.45 7.18
CA ILE A 130 -17.18 -0.90 6.49
C ILE A 130 -18.12 -1.64 7.47
N CYS A 131 -17.60 -2.61 8.22
CA CYS A 131 -18.38 -3.39 9.17
C CYS A 131 -19.05 -2.52 10.25
N LYS A 132 -18.29 -1.56 10.80
CA LYS A 132 -18.80 -0.65 11.83
C LYS A 132 -19.90 0.25 11.28
N GLN A 133 -19.73 0.81 10.10
CA GLN A 133 -20.70 1.73 9.51
C GLN A 133 -21.93 1.01 8.97
N SER A 134 -21.77 -0.21 8.50
CA SER A 134 -22.86 -1.07 8.01
C SER A 134 -23.51 -1.91 9.11
N ASN A 135 -23.03 -1.81 10.36
CA ASN A 135 -23.51 -2.61 11.50
C ASN A 135 -23.56 -4.12 11.21
N CYS A 136 -22.52 -4.63 10.56
CA CYS A 136 -22.36 -6.06 10.22
C CYS A 136 -20.95 -6.55 10.59
N GLY A 137 -20.73 -7.86 10.50
CA GLY A 137 -19.40 -8.47 10.60
C GLY A 137 -18.90 -8.94 9.24
N CYS A 138 -17.64 -9.36 9.17
CA CYS A 138 -17.09 -9.97 7.98
C CYS A 138 -16.29 -11.24 8.31
N ARG A 139 -16.10 -12.08 7.31
CA ARG A 139 -15.24 -13.26 7.37
C ARG A 139 -14.28 -13.25 6.20
N ILE A 140 -12.99 -13.27 6.49
CA ILE A 140 -11.93 -13.35 5.50
C ILE A 140 -11.33 -14.75 5.54
N TYR A 141 -11.03 -15.29 4.37
CA TYR A 141 -10.29 -16.54 4.22
C TYR A 141 -8.88 -16.20 3.75
N GLU A 142 -7.88 -16.47 4.56
CA GLU A 142 -6.47 -16.16 4.29
C GLU A 142 -6.04 -16.61 2.89
N LYS A 143 -6.39 -17.83 2.50
CA LYS A 143 -6.05 -18.38 1.18
C LYS A 143 -6.62 -17.61 -0.03
N ASN A 144 -7.58 -16.71 0.21
CA ASN A 144 -8.23 -15.92 -0.82
C ASN A 144 -7.72 -14.47 -0.86
N ILE A 145 -6.82 -14.09 0.03
CA ILE A 145 -6.18 -12.78 0.00
C ILE A 145 -5.24 -12.74 -1.21
N PRO A 146 -5.43 -11.82 -2.16
CA PRO A 146 -4.57 -11.75 -3.32
C PRO A 146 -3.23 -11.11 -2.95
N ILE A 147 -2.17 -11.90 -3.03
CA ILE A 147 -0.79 -11.48 -2.76
C ILE A 147 0.06 -11.83 -3.96
N ASP A 148 0.80 -10.86 -4.47
CA ASP A 148 1.73 -11.08 -5.56
C ASP A 148 2.96 -11.88 -5.13
N TYR A 149 3.54 -12.62 -6.07
CA TYR A 149 4.74 -13.42 -5.81
C TYR A 149 5.91 -12.59 -5.31
N GLN A 150 6.15 -11.41 -5.89
CA GLN A 150 7.25 -10.53 -5.45
C GLN A 150 7.02 -10.03 -4.02
N THR A 151 5.78 -9.76 -3.63
CA THR A 151 5.40 -9.39 -2.27
C THR A 151 5.71 -10.51 -1.29
N ALA A 152 5.37 -11.76 -1.65
CA ALA A 152 5.64 -12.92 -0.80
C ALA A 152 7.14 -13.18 -0.63
N VAL A 153 7.91 -13.11 -1.71
CA VAL A 153 9.37 -13.27 -1.69
C VAL A 153 10.03 -12.19 -0.84
N MET A 154 9.64 -10.94 -1.01
CA MET A 154 10.20 -9.84 -0.22
C MET A 154 9.88 -9.96 1.28
N ALA A 155 8.66 -10.38 1.61
CA ALA A 155 8.28 -10.62 3.00
C ALA A 155 9.12 -11.75 3.63
N GLU A 156 9.37 -12.83 2.88
CA GLU A 156 10.25 -13.93 3.32
C GLU A 156 11.69 -13.45 3.54
N GLU A 157 12.26 -12.69 2.60
CA GLU A 157 13.60 -12.11 2.73
C GLU A 157 13.75 -11.22 3.98
N LEU A 158 12.69 -10.50 4.34
CA LEU A 158 12.65 -9.65 5.53
C LEU A 158 12.21 -10.41 6.80
N ASN A 159 11.98 -11.72 6.72
CA ASN A 159 11.45 -12.53 7.80
C ASN A 159 10.13 -11.98 8.38
N MET A 160 9.25 -11.52 7.51
CA MET A 160 7.93 -10.97 7.83
C MET A 160 6.82 -11.94 7.40
N ASN A 161 5.72 -11.97 8.14
CA ASN A 161 4.55 -12.73 7.74
C ASN A 161 3.77 -11.97 6.67
N VAL A 162 3.71 -12.52 5.46
CA VAL A 162 3.11 -11.86 4.29
C VAL A 162 1.61 -11.59 4.47
N THR A 163 0.88 -12.49 5.14
CA THR A 163 -0.55 -12.27 5.44
C THR A 163 -0.75 -11.06 6.35
N THR A 164 0.10 -10.91 7.36
CA THR A 164 0.10 -9.74 8.23
C THR A 164 0.41 -8.47 7.45
N CYS A 165 1.36 -8.54 6.52
CA CYS A 165 1.69 -7.40 5.65
C CYS A 165 0.51 -7.01 4.74
N ALA A 166 -0.18 -7.99 4.15
CA ALA A 166 -1.36 -7.74 3.32
C ALA A 166 -2.58 -7.21 4.10
N LEU A 167 -2.70 -7.58 5.38
CA LEU A 167 -3.81 -7.13 6.23
C LEU A 167 -3.60 -5.73 6.80
N ASN A 168 -2.35 -5.34 7.06
CA ASN A 168 -2.01 -4.11 7.79
C ASN A 168 -1.07 -3.18 7.00
N GLY A 169 -0.59 -3.58 5.85
CA GLY A 169 0.11 -2.71 4.92
C GLY A 169 -0.90 -1.89 4.14
N GLY A 170 -0.74 -0.58 4.12
CA GLY A 170 -1.60 0.32 3.38
C GLY A 170 -1.04 0.72 2.03
N GLU A 171 -1.75 1.62 1.35
CA GLU A 171 -1.40 2.24 0.06
C GLU A 171 -1.43 1.25 -1.13
N ASP A 172 -2.24 0.18 -1.06
CA ASP A 172 -2.42 -0.85 -2.10
C ASP A 172 -3.55 -0.56 -3.10
#